data_22d2eb0a85ef7ecf50afacaf5c4db0fc
#
_entry.id   22d2eb0a85ef7ecf50afacaf5c4db0fc
#
_cell.length_a   1.000
_cell.length_b   1.000
_cell.length_c   1.000
_cell.angle_alpha   90.00
_cell.angle_beta   90.00
_cell.angle_gamma   90.00
#
_symmetry.space_group_name_H-M   'P 1'
#
loop_
_entity.id
_entity.type
_entity.pdbx_description
1 polymer ?
#
loop_
_entity_poly.entity_id
_entity_poly.type
_entity_poly.pdbx_seq_one_letter_code
_entity_poly.pdbx_strand_id
1 'polypeptide(L)'
;MKTISVVTPCFNEEVNVRDCYEEVRRVFDEKLQGYRREHIFCDNASDDRTVKILRGIAADDLSVRIIVNARNFGPLRNTFNGVMASSGDAVLLFMPADLQDPPELLPEFVRLWEEGHEIVYGIRAVREEGRLMRSVRNAYYRLLTRFSEIKVPPGVGDFQLVDRGVVERMRQVRDGYPFMRMMTFECGGRAVGVPYTWRARKKGLSKNRAAALIDQGINGLVSFTSAPLRFGLYAGFALSFVSIAYAVINLLLGLILYQRLAEPGILTLIVAMFFFGGVQLFFMGMIGEYILAIYGQVRKKPVVFERERVNFDAPREP
;
A
#
# COMPACT_ATOMS: atom_id res chain seq x y z
N MET A 1 15.18 11.97 26.34
CA MET A 1 14.96 12.66 25.05
C MET A 1 14.33 11.64 24.11
N LYS A 2 13.14 11.92 23.57
CA LYS A 2 12.44 11.00 22.64
C LYS A 2 13.17 10.97 21.30
N THR A 3 13.09 9.82 20.61
CA THR A 3 13.70 9.60 19.31
C THR A 3 12.64 9.55 18.22
N ILE A 4 12.86 10.21 17.11
CA ILE A 4 12.00 10.15 15.93
C ILE A 4 12.77 9.48 14.81
N SER A 5 12.23 8.37 14.31
CA SER A 5 12.76 7.67 13.15
C SER A 5 12.15 8.24 11.87
N VAL A 6 12.97 8.48 10.86
CA VAL A 6 12.56 8.85 9.50
C VAL A 6 13.00 7.74 8.56
N VAL A 7 12.08 7.13 7.82
CA VAL A 7 12.38 6.05 6.88
C VAL A 7 12.34 6.55 5.44
N THR A 8 13.46 6.45 4.73
CA THR A 8 13.62 6.91 3.34
C THR A 8 13.97 5.71 2.43
N PRO A 9 13.01 5.19 1.65
CA PRO A 9 13.31 4.17 0.66
C PRO A 9 14.04 4.78 -0.55
N CYS A 10 15.07 4.09 -1.04
CA CYS A 10 15.88 4.51 -2.17
C CYS A 10 15.95 3.42 -3.25
N PHE A 11 15.97 3.82 -4.51
CA PHE A 11 16.34 2.97 -5.65
C PHE A 11 16.82 3.83 -6.81
N ASN A 12 18.14 3.88 -7.01
CA ASN A 12 18.80 4.74 -8.00
C ASN A 12 18.41 6.22 -7.80
N GLU A 13 18.73 6.76 -6.64
CA GLU A 13 18.43 8.11 -6.20
C GLU A 13 19.72 8.92 -5.90
N GLU A 14 20.83 8.63 -6.60
CA GLU A 14 22.14 9.29 -6.38
C GLU A 14 22.09 10.81 -6.43
N VAL A 15 21.13 11.38 -7.18
CA VAL A 15 20.95 12.82 -7.34
C VAL A 15 20.11 13.46 -6.23
N ASN A 16 19.43 12.67 -5.41
CA ASN A 16 18.44 13.14 -4.43
C ASN A 16 18.80 12.82 -2.98
N VAL A 17 19.49 11.68 -2.71
CA VAL A 17 19.68 11.19 -1.33
C VAL A 17 20.43 12.16 -0.43
N ARG A 18 21.39 12.95 -0.97
CA ARG A 18 22.11 13.95 -0.20
C ARG A 18 21.21 15.12 0.18
N ASP A 19 20.49 15.67 -0.80
CA ASP A 19 19.53 16.76 -0.57
C ASP A 19 18.47 16.33 0.47
N CYS A 20 17.97 15.08 0.38
CA CYS A 20 17.02 14.54 1.35
C CYS A 20 17.60 14.47 2.76
N TYR A 21 18.82 13.96 2.90
CA TYR A 21 19.50 13.92 4.19
C TYR A 21 19.65 15.32 4.80
N GLU A 22 20.15 16.28 4.01
CA GLU A 22 20.41 17.65 4.47
C GLU A 22 19.13 18.36 4.88
N GLU A 23 18.04 18.22 4.12
CA GLU A 23 16.76 18.83 4.45
C GLU A 23 16.12 18.22 5.72
N VAL A 24 16.14 16.91 5.87
CA VAL A 24 15.65 16.25 7.09
C VAL A 24 16.50 16.68 8.29
N ARG A 25 17.83 16.68 8.14
CA ARG A 25 18.75 17.15 9.20
C ARG A 25 18.43 18.58 9.59
N ARG A 26 18.29 19.49 8.63
CA ARG A 26 17.97 20.90 8.85
C ARG A 26 16.70 21.07 9.68
N VAL A 27 15.64 20.29 9.36
CA VAL A 27 14.38 20.35 10.12
C VAL A 27 14.59 19.95 11.59
N PHE A 28 15.40 18.94 11.87
CA PHE A 28 15.72 18.56 13.24
C PHE A 28 16.55 19.62 13.95
N ASP A 29 17.60 20.13 13.30
CA ASP A 29 18.51 21.12 13.89
C ASP A 29 17.81 22.44 14.19
N GLU A 30 16.83 22.87 13.34
CA GLU A 30 16.13 24.14 13.49
C GLU A 30 14.85 24.04 14.35
N LYS A 31 14.08 22.94 14.22
CA LYS A 31 12.70 22.88 14.74
C LYS A 31 12.40 21.72 15.68
N LEU A 32 13.28 20.72 15.76
CA LEU A 32 13.07 19.51 16.56
C LEU A 32 14.25 19.22 17.50
N GLN A 33 14.89 20.25 18.02
CA GLN A 33 16.08 20.16 18.90
C GLN A 33 15.82 19.35 20.19
N GLY A 34 14.54 19.22 20.61
CA GLY A 34 14.12 18.40 21.75
C GLY A 34 14.07 16.89 21.46
N TYR A 35 14.40 16.45 20.25
CA TYR A 35 14.31 15.06 19.81
C TYR A 35 15.63 14.54 19.25
N ARG A 36 15.88 13.23 19.42
CA ARG A 36 16.95 12.54 18.72
C ARG A 36 16.46 12.15 17.33
N ARG A 37 17.29 12.32 16.34
CA ARG A 37 17.03 11.86 14.97
C ARG A 37 17.57 10.45 14.77
N GLU A 38 16.78 9.58 14.16
CA GLU A 38 17.20 8.33 13.54
C GLU A 38 16.75 8.38 12.08
N HIS A 39 17.67 8.47 11.12
CA HIS A 39 17.33 8.53 9.69
C HIS A 39 17.75 7.23 9.01
N ILE A 40 16.79 6.40 8.63
CA ILE A 40 17.00 5.07 8.04
C ILE A 40 16.81 5.15 6.54
N PHE A 41 17.89 4.97 5.80
CA PHE A 41 17.84 4.82 4.35
C PHE A 41 17.74 3.34 3.98
N CYS A 42 16.71 2.97 3.23
CA CYS A 42 16.47 1.60 2.77
C CYS A 42 16.76 1.52 1.28
N ASP A 43 17.95 1.06 0.93
CA ASP A 43 18.35 0.90 -0.46
C ASP A 43 17.86 -0.42 -1.04
N ASN A 44 17.13 -0.33 -2.13
CA ASN A 44 16.48 -1.47 -2.77
C ASN A 44 17.35 -2.09 -3.89
N ALA A 45 18.65 -2.28 -3.59
CA ALA A 45 19.70 -2.75 -4.51
C ALA A 45 19.91 -1.78 -5.68
N SER A 46 20.29 -0.53 -5.39
CA SER A 46 20.67 0.46 -6.39
C SER A 46 21.92 0.07 -7.16
N ASP A 47 21.91 0.36 -8.47
CA ASP A 47 23.02 0.11 -9.39
C ASP A 47 23.90 1.37 -9.64
N ASP A 48 23.44 2.53 -9.16
CA ASP A 48 24.13 3.82 -9.24
C ASP A 48 24.99 4.12 -7.99
N ARG A 49 25.39 5.36 -7.80
CA ARG A 49 26.20 5.78 -6.66
C ARG A 49 25.42 6.01 -5.38
N THR A 50 24.11 5.71 -5.31
CA THR A 50 23.26 5.93 -4.14
C THR A 50 23.89 5.36 -2.87
N VAL A 51 24.23 4.06 -2.85
CA VAL A 51 24.80 3.39 -1.66
C VAL A 51 26.15 4.00 -1.27
N LYS A 52 26.99 4.36 -2.25
CA LYS A 52 28.29 5.00 -1.99
C LYS A 52 28.13 6.36 -1.30
N ILE A 53 27.18 7.16 -1.75
CA ILE A 53 26.87 8.47 -1.15
C ILE A 53 26.35 8.29 0.28
N LEU A 54 25.42 7.36 0.48
CA LEU A 54 24.84 7.08 1.80
C LEU A 54 25.89 6.60 2.80
N ARG A 55 26.82 5.73 2.39
CA ARG A 55 27.93 5.30 3.26
C ARG A 55 28.83 6.46 3.68
N GLY A 56 29.10 7.41 2.78
CA GLY A 56 29.84 8.61 3.13
C GLY A 56 29.10 9.43 4.20
N ILE A 57 27.80 9.64 4.04
CA ILE A 57 26.97 10.34 5.03
C ILE A 57 26.95 9.60 6.38
N ALA A 58 26.76 8.29 6.37
CA ALA A 58 26.70 7.47 7.58
C ALA A 58 28.04 7.34 8.33
N ALA A 59 29.16 7.57 7.66
CA ALA A 59 30.48 7.64 8.30
C ALA A 59 30.64 8.92 9.13
N ASP A 60 30.03 10.03 8.67
CA ASP A 60 30.12 11.33 9.33
C ASP A 60 28.98 11.57 10.34
N ASP A 61 27.89 10.80 10.23
CA ASP A 61 26.70 10.96 11.06
C ASP A 61 26.10 9.61 11.49
N LEU A 62 26.36 9.21 12.74
CA LEU A 62 25.90 7.96 13.33
C LEU A 62 24.37 7.87 13.51
N SER A 63 23.65 9.00 13.43
CA SER A 63 22.18 8.98 13.42
C SER A 63 21.59 8.50 12.09
N VAL A 64 22.42 8.38 11.05
CA VAL A 64 22.08 7.82 9.74
C VAL A 64 22.36 6.33 9.73
N ARG A 65 21.34 5.56 9.44
CA ARG A 65 21.39 4.10 9.32
C ARG A 65 21.07 3.68 7.90
N ILE A 66 21.70 2.63 7.42
CA ILE A 66 21.49 2.16 6.05
C ILE A 66 21.15 0.67 6.06
N ILE A 67 20.11 0.30 5.33
CA ILE A 67 19.78 -1.09 5.00
C ILE A 67 19.96 -1.23 3.49
N VAL A 68 20.77 -2.19 3.05
CA VAL A 68 20.96 -2.50 1.63
C VAL A 68 20.37 -3.86 1.34
N ASN A 69 19.37 -3.92 0.48
CA ASN A 69 18.75 -5.18 0.08
C ASN A 69 19.62 -5.98 -0.90
N ALA A 70 19.47 -7.31 -0.89
CA ALA A 70 20.20 -8.19 -1.81
C ALA A 70 19.73 -8.06 -3.27
N ARG A 71 18.49 -7.64 -3.50
CA ARG A 71 17.89 -7.33 -4.80
C ARG A 71 16.74 -6.34 -4.63
N ASN A 72 16.18 -5.86 -5.73
CA ASN A 72 14.95 -5.05 -5.69
C ASN A 72 13.73 -5.93 -5.30
N PHE A 73 13.09 -5.61 -4.16
CA PHE A 73 11.88 -6.27 -3.62
C PHE A 73 10.62 -5.43 -3.83
N GLY A 74 10.72 -4.29 -4.50
CA GLY A 74 9.66 -3.30 -4.65
C GLY A 74 9.61 -2.29 -3.48
N PRO A 75 8.97 -1.13 -3.69
CA PRO A 75 9.01 -0.04 -2.72
C PRO A 75 8.32 -0.39 -1.40
N LEU A 76 7.17 -1.07 -1.42
CA LEU A 76 6.39 -1.36 -0.22
C LEU A 76 7.15 -2.24 0.78
N ARG A 77 7.72 -3.35 0.32
CA ARG A 77 8.51 -4.25 1.16
C ARG A 77 9.78 -3.60 1.69
N ASN A 78 10.44 -2.83 0.83
CA ASN A 78 11.64 -2.09 1.19
C ASN A 78 11.39 -1.10 2.32
N THR A 79 10.33 -0.29 2.19
CA THR A 79 9.95 0.70 3.22
C THR A 79 9.50 0.01 4.50
N PHE A 80 8.67 -1.02 4.42
CA PHE A 80 8.21 -1.78 5.58
C PHE A 80 9.38 -2.36 6.38
N ASN A 81 10.40 -2.89 5.70
CA ASN A 81 11.60 -3.39 6.37
C ASN A 81 12.31 -2.30 7.17
N GLY A 82 12.43 -1.09 6.62
CA GLY A 82 13.00 0.05 7.33
C GLY A 82 12.18 0.47 8.56
N VAL A 83 10.85 0.48 8.42
CA VAL A 83 9.94 0.75 9.54
C VAL A 83 10.10 -0.28 10.65
N MET A 84 10.18 -1.57 10.28
CA MET A 84 10.39 -2.65 11.27
C MET A 84 11.78 -2.60 11.92
N ALA A 85 12.77 -2.03 11.24
CA ALA A 85 14.13 -1.84 11.78
C ALA A 85 14.27 -0.58 12.65
N SER A 86 13.29 0.32 12.64
CA SER A 86 13.31 1.57 13.39
C SER A 86 13.27 1.37 14.90
N SER A 87 13.88 2.30 15.66
CA SER A 87 13.93 2.25 17.12
C SER A 87 13.30 3.47 17.83
N GLY A 88 12.88 4.50 17.09
CA GLY A 88 12.32 5.73 17.63
C GLY A 88 10.97 5.56 18.33
N ASP A 89 10.63 6.50 19.22
CA ASP A 89 9.34 6.57 19.90
C ASP A 89 8.18 6.91 18.97
N ALA A 90 8.48 7.66 17.89
CA ALA A 90 7.60 7.84 16.75
C ALA A 90 8.36 7.57 15.44
N VAL A 91 7.65 7.11 14.40
CA VAL A 91 8.25 6.72 13.13
C VAL A 91 7.53 7.39 11.98
N LEU A 92 8.25 8.21 11.20
CA LEU A 92 7.80 8.66 9.89
C LEU A 92 7.99 7.51 8.90
N LEU A 93 6.89 6.90 8.49
CA LEU A 93 6.89 5.65 7.73
C LEU A 93 7.51 5.78 6.34
N PHE A 94 7.36 6.95 5.72
CA PHE A 94 7.79 7.18 4.34
C PHE A 94 8.20 8.64 4.13
N MET A 95 9.50 8.86 3.91
CA MET A 95 10.05 10.12 3.42
C MET A 95 10.64 9.86 2.03
N PRO A 96 10.03 10.36 0.94
CA PRO A 96 10.57 10.12 -0.39
C PRO A 96 11.90 10.86 -0.58
N ALA A 97 12.90 10.18 -1.15
CA ALA A 97 14.23 10.76 -1.38
C ALA A 97 14.20 12.00 -2.29
N ASP A 98 13.18 12.14 -3.14
CA ASP A 98 12.97 13.28 -4.05
C ASP A 98 12.25 14.48 -3.42
N LEU A 99 11.96 14.43 -2.11
CA LEU A 99 11.34 15.49 -1.33
C LEU A 99 9.98 15.98 -1.88
N GLN A 100 9.23 15.11 -2.55
CA GLN A 100 7.88 15.44 -3.01
C GLN A 100 6.92 15.65 -1.83
N ASP A 101 7.09 14.91 -0.74
CA ASP A 101 6.43 15.14 0.53
C ASP A 101 7.39 15.97 1.41
N PRO A 102 6.98 17.18 1.86
CA PRO A 102 7.90 18.15 2.46
C PRO A 102 8.28 17.78 3.90
N PRO A 103 9.58 17.63 4.23
CA PRO A 103 10.02 17.33 5.60
C PRO A 103 9.69 18.43 6.60
N GLU A 104 9.42 19.65 6.14
CA GLU A 104 9.03 20.80 6.97
C GLU A 104 7.69 20.61 7.69
N LEU A 105 6.89 19.61 7.32
CA LEU A 105 5.67 19.21 8.03
C LEU A 105 5.95 18.34 9.26
N LEU A 106 7.14 17.78 9.38
CA LEU A 106 7.48 16.91 10.49
C LEU A 106 7.28 17.56 11.87
N PRO A 107 7.62 18.83 12.11
CA PRO A 107 7.32 19.50 13.38
C PRO A 107 5.84 19.55 13.73
N GLU A 108 4.97 19.77 12.75
CA GLU A 108 3.51 19.73 12.96
C GLU A 108 3.02 18.32 13.26
N PHE A 109 3.54 17.32 12.57
CA PHE A 109 3.23 15.92 12.84
C PHE A 109 3.66 15.52 14.27
N VAL A 110 4.84 15.95 14.69
CA VAL A 110 5.36 15.68 16.04
C VAL A 110 4.51 16.39 17.10
N ARG A 111 4.09 17.63 16.87
CA ARG A 111 3.20 18.37 17.76
C ARG A 111 1.88 17.61 17.98
N LEU A 112 1.24 17.16 16.91
CA LEU A 112 0.00 16.41 16.96
C LEU A 112 0.19 15.02 17.62
N TRP A 113 1.33 14.38 17.42
CA TRP A 113 1.68 13.14 18.11
C TRP A 113 1.82 13.37 19.63
N GLU A 114 2.48 14.43 20.04
CA GLU A 114 2.58 14.80 21.47
C GLU A 114 1.21 15.15 22.12
N GLU A 115 0.24 15.58 21.31
CA GLU A 115 -1.15 15.75 21.73
C GLU A 115 -1.94 14.42 21.87
N GLY A 116 -1.25 13.29 21.65
CA GLY A 116 -1.79 11.94 21.83
C GLY A 116 -2.47 11.36 20.59
N HIS A 117 -2.18 11.89 19.40
CA HIS A 117 -2.57 11.24 18.15
C HIS A 117 -1.53 10.17 17.77
N GLU A 118 -1.94 8.89 17.77
CA GLU A 118 -1.05 7.78 17.45
C GLU A 118 -0.70 7.69 15.96
N ILE A 119 -1.55 8.26 15.08
CA ILE A 119 -1.37 8.25 13.62
C ILE A 119 -1.61 9.68 13.11
N VAL A 120 -0.54 10.34 12.65
CA VAL A 120 -0.61 11.65 12.00
C VAL A 120 -0.27 11.47 10.52
N TYR A 121 -1.21 11.79 9.62
CA TYR A 121 -1.04 11.52 8.20
C TYR A 121 -1.22 12.74 7.32
N GLY A 122 -0.43 12.83 6.25
CA GLY A 122 -0.55 13.89 5.26
C GLY A 122 -1.72 13.66 4.30
N ILE A 123 -2.51 14.71 4.08
CA ILE A 123 -3.58 14.75 3.07
C ILE A 123 -3.11 15.62 1.91
N ARG A 124 -2.89 15.04 0.74
CA ARG A 124 -2.51 15.80 -0.47
C ARG A 124 -3.68 16.65 -0.94
N ALA A 125 -3.69 17.94 -0.57
CA ALA A 125 -4.79 18.87 -0.82
C ALA A 125 -4.99 19.21 -2.31
N VAL A 126 -3.90 19.23 -3.09
CA VAL A 126 -3.95 19.54 -4.53
C VAL A 126 -3.20 18.44 -5.30
N ARG A 127 -3.91 17.86 -6.27
CA ARG A 127 -3.32 16.99 -7.30
C ARG A 127 -3.69 17.53 -8.67
N GLU A 128 -2.70 17.80 -9.48
CA GLU A 128 -2.89 18.12 -10.91
C GLU A 128 -3.24 16.83 -11.67
N GLU A 129 -4.51 16.43 -11.59
CA GLU A 129 -5.01 15.25 -12.28
C GLU A 129 -6.19 15.61 -13.17
N GLY A 130 -6.29 14.95 -14.33
CA GLY A 130 -7.45 15.06 -15.22
C GLY A 130 -8.75 14.61 -14.52
N ARG A 131 -9.87 15.22 -14.89
CA ARG A 131 -11.20 14.95 -14.28
C ARG A 131 -11.58 13.47 -14.29
N LEU A 132 -11.23 12.74 -15.36
CA LEU A 132 -11.51 11.31 -15.50
C LEU A 132 -10.74 10.48 -14.45
N MET A 133 -9.42 10.71 -14.31
CA MET A 133 -8.58 9.98 -13.34
C MET A 133 -9.02 10.26 -11.91
N ARG A 134 -9.42 11.49 -11.60
CA ARG A 134 -10.01 11.87 -10.30
C ARG A 134 -11.29 11.08 -10.02
N SER A 135 -12.18 10.92 -11.00
CA SER A 135 -13.43 10.17 -10.85
C SER A 135 -13.18 8.69 -10.62
N VAL A 136 -12.28 8.07 -11.40
CA VAL A 136 -11.88 6.66 -11.24
C VAL A 136 -11.29 6.43 -9.86
N ARG A 137 -10.36 7.27 -9.44
CA ARG A 137 -9.75 7.19 -8.10
C ARG A 137 -10.79 7.34 -6.98
N ASN A 138 -11.69 8.33 -7.09
CA ASN A 138 -12.73 8.53 -6.08
C ASN A 138 -13.74 7.38 -6.04
N ALA A 139 -14.02 6.74 -7.17
CA ALA A 139 -14.84 5.54 -7.22
C ALA A 139 -14.13 4.36 -6.55
N TYR A 140 -12.83 4.17 -6.85
CA TYR A 140 -12.00 3.14 -6.22
C TYR A 140 -11.94 3.29 -4.69
N TYR A 141 -11.65 4.50 -4.18
CA TYR A 141 -11.60 4.73 -2.73
C TYR A 141 -12.98 4.60 -2.07
N ARG A 142 -14.07 5.02 -2.74
CA ARG A 142 -15.44 4.80 -2.25
C ARG A 142 -15.76 3.30 -2.15
N LEU A 143 -15.33 2.52 -3.14
CA LEU A 143 -15.50 1.06 -3.12
C LEU A 143 -14.72 0.45 -1.96
N LEU A 144 -13.44 0.80 -1.82
CA LEU A 144 -12.60 0.35 -0.71
C LEU A 144 -13.23 0.69 0.65
N THR A 145 -13.59 1.96 0.88
CA THR A 145 -14.13 2.40 2.18
C THR A 145 -15.51 1.81 2.50
N ARG A 146 -16.32 1.51 1.47
CA ARG A 146 -17.65 0.91 1.66
C ARG A 146 -17.59 -0.57 2.00
N PHE A 147 -16.60 -1.29 1.46
CA PHE A 147 -16.50 -2.75 1.57
C PHE A 147 -15.31 -3.21 2.42
N SER A 148 -14.44 -2.30 2.85
CA SER A 148 -13.39 -2.58 3.81
C SER A 148 -13.96 -2.56 5.23
N GLU A 149 -13.51 -3.47 6.06
CA GLU A 149 -13.79 -3.47 7.50
C GLU A 149 -13.04 -2.31 8.20
N ILE A 150 -12.03 -1.74 7.53
CA ILE A 150 -11.17 -0.68 8.05
C ILE A 150 -11.67 0.68 7.55
N LYS A 151 -11.96 1.58 8.49
CA LYS A 151 -12.33 2.97 8.17
C LYS A 151 -11.08 3.79 7.88
N VAL A 152 -10.66 3.83 6.62
CA VAL A 152 -9.54 4.68 6.18
C VAL A 152 -10.08 6.03 5.71
N PRO A 153 -9.57 7.15 6.26
CA PRO A 153 -9.96 8.48 5.81
C PRO A 153 -9.61 8.73 4.34
N PRO A 154 -10.40 9.51 3.60
CA PRO A 154 -10.10 9.82 2.21
C PRO A 154 -8.81 10.65 2.09
N GLY A 155 -8.02 10.39 1.05
CA GLY A 155 -6.81 11.16 0.75
C GLY A 155 -5.56 10.77 1.53
N VAL A 156 -5.61 9.75 2.39
CA VAL A 156 -4.45 9.23 3.11
C VAL A 156 -3.34 8.82 2.14
N GLY A 157 -2.11 9.31 2.41
CA GLY A 157 -0.87 8.93 1.73
C GLY A 157 -0.01 8.01 2.58
N ASP A 158 1.17 7.68 2.06
CA ASP A 158 2.19 6.91 2.82
C ASP A 158 2.99 7.80 3.78
N PHE A 159 2.89 9.13 3.62
CA PHE A 159 3.53 10.12 4.47
C PHE A 159 2.78 10.23 5.79
N GLN A 160 3.18 9.40 6.77
CA GLN A 160 2.55 9.25 8.07
C GLN A 160 3.60 9.18 9.17
N LEU A 161 3.40 9.92 10.26
CA LEU A 161 4.10 9.73 11.52
C LEU A 161 3.23 8.88 12.43
N VAL A 162 3.77 7.78 12.92
CA VAL A 162 3.05 6.87 13.80
C VAL A 162 3.79 6.65 15.11
N ASP A 163 3.03 6.46 16.17
CA ASP A 163 3.55 6.09 17.49
C ASP A 163 4.21 4.70 17.47
N ARG A 164 5.19 4.47 18.33
CA ARG A 164 5.85 3.17 18.50
C ARG A 164 4.83 2.06 18.75
N GLY A 165 3.79 2.30 19.53
CA GLY A 165 2.74 1.32 19.82
C GLY A 165 2.03 0.84 18.55
N VAL A 166 1.82 1.73 17.55
CA VAL A 166 1.26 1.34 16.25
C VAL A 166 2.24 0.45 15.49
N VAL A 167 3.54 0.80 15.46
CA VAL A 167 4.57 -0.01 14.79
C VAL A 167 4.67 -1.40 15.42
N GLU A 168 4.58 -1.52 16.74
CA GLU A 168 4.61 -2.82 17.40
C GLU A 168 3.36 -3.67 17.09
N ARG A 169 2.19 -3.05 16.93
CA ARG A 169 0.99 -3.74 16.43
C ARG A 169 1.17 -4.18 14.97
N MET A 170 1.76 -3.33 14.11
CA MET A 170 2.09 -3.68 12.73
C MET A 170 3.06 -4.87 12.63
N ARG A 171 3.98 -5.04 13.59
CA ARG A 171 4.88 -6.21 13.63
C ARG A 171 4.14 -7.54 13.82
N GLN A 172 2.99 -7.51 14.47
CA GLN A 172 2.18 -8.70 14.70
C GLN A 172 1.43 -9.12 13.43
N VAL A 173 1.20 -8.17 12.52
CA VAL A 173 0.58 -8.45 11.22
C VAL A 173 1.59 -9.11 10.30
N ARG A 174 1.44 -10.42 10.08
CA ARG A 174 2.32 -11.21 9.21
C ARG A 174 1.86 -11.13 7.76
N ASP A 175 2.01 -9.93 7.15
CA ASP A 175 1.66 -9.74 5.75
C ASP A 175 2.90 -9.81 4.86
N GLY A 176 2.87 -10.68 3.85
CA GLY A 176 3.92 -10.81 2.83
C GLY A 176 3.94 -9.64 1.82
N TYR A 177 2.86 -8.84 1.75
CA TYR A 177 2.73 -7.65 0.92
C TYR A 177 2.21 -6.46 1.74
N PRO A 178 3.01 -5.92 2.67
CA PRO A 178 2.56 -4.91 3.62
C PRO A 178 2.16 -3.63 2.90
N PHE A 179 0.88 -3.30 2.92
CA PHE A 179 0.36 -2.05 2.42
C PHE A 179 0.22 -1.06 3.59
N MET A 180 1.34 -0.47 3.99
CA MET A 180 1.47 0.32 5.23
C MET A 180 0.42 1.40 5.39
N ARG A 181 0.04 2.07 4.29
CA ARG A 181 -0.97 3.12 4.28
C ARG A 181 -2.28 2.71 4.97
N MET A 182 -2.71 1.48 4.79
CA MET A 182 -3.93 0.95 5.38
C MET A 182 -3.66 0.17 6.66
N MET A 183 -2.53 -0.51 6.74
CA MET A 183 -2.11 -1.31 7.89
C MET A 183 -2.07 -0.47 9.18
N THR A 184 -1.67 0.79 9.13
CA THR A 184 -1.70 1.70 10.29
C THR A 184 -3.10 1.85 10.85
N PHE A 185 -4.11 2.00 9.99
CA PHE A 185 -5.52 2.12 10.40
C PHE A 185 -6.11 0.77 10.82
N GLU A 186 -5.67 -0.33 10.24
CA GLU A 186 -6.01 -1.70 10.66
C GLU A 186 -5.53 -1.96 12.09
N CYS A 187 -4.32 -1.54 12.41
CA CYS A 187 -3.77 -1.62 13.77
C CYS A 187 -4.49 -0.73 14.78
N GLY A 188 -5.35 0.18 14.31
CA GLY A 188 -6.12 1.10 15.14
C GLY A 188 -5.27 2.19 15.79
N GLY A 189 -5.94 3.20 16.30
CA GLY A 189 -5.32 4.34 16.97
C GLY A 189 -6.04 5.65 16.71
N ARG A 190 -5.77 6.66 17.54
CA ARG A 190 -6.31 8.00 17.36
C ARG A 190 -5.58 8.69 16.19
N ALA A 191 -6.30 8.90 15.08
CA ALA A 191 -5.73 9.43 13.84
C ALA A 191 -6.14 10.88 13.57
N VAL A 192 -5.22 11.67 12.99
CA VAL A 192 -5.47 13.04 12.53
C VAL A 192 -4.77 13.30 11.21
N GLY A 193 -5.44 14.02 10.29
CA GLY A 193 -4.91 14.34 8.97
C GLY A 193 -4.47 15.79 8.86
N VAL A 194 -3.32 16.04 8.25
CA VAL A 194 -2.76 17.37 7.97
C VAL A 194 -2.77 17.62 6.48
N PRO A 195 -3.54 18.59 5.97
CA PRO A 195 -3.55 18.92 4.56
C PRO A 195 -2.23 19.60 4.15
N TYR A 196 -1.68 19.18 3.01
CA TYR A 196 -0.47 19.79 2.46
C TYR A 196 -0.45 19.80 0.92
N THR A 197 0.40 20.67 0.38
CA THR A 197 0.63 20.74 -1.08
C THR A 197 1.76 19.78 -1.46
N TRP A 198 1.44 18.79 -2.28
CA TRP A 198 2.42 17.88 -2.83
C TRP A 198 3.31 18.60 -3.86
N ARG A 199 4.63 18.42 -3.73
CA ARG A 199 5.60 19.09 -4.59
C ARG A 199 5.88 18.28 -5.85
N ALA A 200 6.09 18.98 -6.98
CA ALA A 200 6.60 18.33 -8.18
C ALA A 200 8.03 17.83 -7.94
N ARG A 201 8.37 16.68 -8.51
CA ARG A 201 9.72 16.12 -8.46
C ARG A 201 10.74 17.09 -9.04
N LYS A 202 11.77 17.43 -8.31
CA LYS A 202 12.80 18.39 -8.74
C LYS A 202 13.81 17.76 -9.70
N LYS A 203 14.18 16.48 -9.50
CA LYS A 203 15.23 15.78 -10.27
C LYS A 203 14.81 14.32 -10.51
N GLY A 204 15.21 13.72 -11.64
CA GLY A 204 15.00 12.31 -11.98
C GLY A 204 13.69 12.01 -12.71
N LEU A 205 13.58 10.79 -13.26
CA LEU A 205 12.41 10.31 -14.00
C LEU A 205 11.51 9.45 -13.09
N SER A 206 10.19 9.62 -13.23
CA SER A 206 9.24 8.73 -12.57
C SER A 206 9.34 7.31 -13.14
N LYS A 207 9.62 6.32 -12.29
CA LYS A 207 9.76 4.90 -12.67
C LYS A 207 8.44 4.13 -12.52
N ASN A 208 7.36 4.79 -12.09
CA ASN A 208 6.05 4.15 -11.96
C ASN A 208 5.43 3.86 -13.33
N ARG A 209 5.38 2.58 -13.69
CA ARG A 209 4.67 2.09 -14.89
C ARG A 209 3.19 1.92 -14.58
N ALA A 210 2.31 2.18 -15.57
CA ALA A 210 0.86 2.02 -15.42
C ALA A 210 0.47 0.61 -14.93
N ALA A 211 1.17 -0.44 -15.38
CA ALA A 211 0.98 -1.80 -14.93
C ALA A 211 1.22 -1.97 -13.41
N ALA A 212 2.24 -1.30 -12.86
CA ALA A 212 2.52 -1.37 -11.41
C ALA A 212 1.43 -0.67 -10.59
N LEU A 213 0.80 0.38 -11.11
CA LEU A 213 -0.33 1.06 -10.44
C LEU A 213 -1.58 0.18 -10.44
N ILE A 214 -1.85 -0.56 -11.53
CA ILE A 214 -2.96 -1.51 -11.61
C ILE A 214 -2.74 -2.66 -10.63
N ASP A 215 -1.55 -3.26 -10.63
CA ASP A 215 -1.18 -4.34 -9.72
C ASP A 215 -1.32 -3.90 -8.24
N GLN A 216 -0.85 -2.69 -7.91
CA GLN A 216 -1.01 -2.10 -6.58
C GLN A 216 -2.48 -1.88 -6.21
N GLY A 217 -3.32 -1.48 -7.19
CA GLY A 217 -4.75 -1.32 -7.01
C GLY A 217 -5.47 -2.64 -6.75
N ILE A 218 -5.16 -3.69 -7.51
CA ILE A 218 -5.72 -5.04 -7.33
C ILE A 218 -5.28 -5.62 -5.99
N ASN A 219 -3.99 -5.55 -5.66
CA ASN A 219 -3.47 -6.02 -4.38
C ASN A 219 -4.15 -5.31 -3.19
N GLY A 220 -4.33 -3.98 -3.27
CA GLY A 220 -5.08 -3.24 -2.25
C GLY A 220 -6.53 -3.69 -2.11
N LEU A 221 -7.21 -3.99 -3.23
CA LEU A 221 -8.59 -4.46 -3.21
C LEU A 221 -8.70 -5.88 -2.61
N VAL A 222 -7.83 -6.79 -3.01
CA VAL A 222 -7.83 -8.19 -2.57
C VAL A 222 -7.41 -8.32 -1.11
N SER A 223 -6.42 -7.54 -0.65
CA SER A 223 -5.90 -7.61 0.72
C SER A 223 -6.86 -7.02 1.77
N PHE A 224 -7.65 -6.00 1.41
CA PHE A 224 -8.45 -5.25 2.40
C PHE A 224 -9.96 -5.38 2.23
N THR A 225 -10.44 -6.18 1.27
CA THR A 225 -11.88 -6.38 1.10
C THR A 225 -12.23 -7.77 0.57
N SER A 226 -13.24 -8.39 1.16
CA SER A 226 -13.87 -9.61 0.65
C SER A 226 -15.01 -9.32 -0.36
N ALA A 227 -15.23 -8.03 -0.69
CA ALA A 227 -16.36 -7.59 -1.52
C ALA A 227 -16.42 -8.27 -2.90
N PRO A 228 -15.31 -8.44 -3.65
CA PRO A 228 -15.36 -9.12 -4.94
C PRO A 228 -15.86 -10.57 -4.84
N LEU A 229 -15.41 -11.31 -3.81
CA LEU A 229 -15.88 -12.68 -3.57
C LEU A 229 -17.36 -12.73 -3.18
N ARG A 230 -17.79 -11.83 -2.28
CA ARG A 230 -19.20 -11.73 -1.87
C ARG A 230 -20.08 -11.32 -3.03
N PHE A 231 -19.64 -10.40 -3.89
CA PHE A 231 -20.36 -10.03 -5.11
C PHE A 231 -20.51 -11.23 -6.04
N GLY A 232 -19.43 -12.01 -6.25
CA GLY A 232 -19.48 -13.26 -7.01
C GLY A 232 -20.47 -14.27 -6.46
N LEU A 233 -20.47 -14.44 -5.14
CA LEU A 233 -21.41 -15.30 -4.45
C LEU A 233 -22.87 -14.85 -4.67
N TYR A 234 -23.19 -13.58 -4.40
CA TYR A 234 -24.55 -13.05 -4.57
C TYR A 234 -25.02 -13.07 -6.03
N ALA A 235 -24.12 -12.72 -6.96
CA ALA A 235 -24.42 -12.80 -8.39
C ALA A 235 -24.68 -14.26 -8.83
N GLY A 236 -23.90 -15.21 -8.33
CA GLY A 236 -24.09 -16.64 -8.57
C GLY A 236 -25.43 -17.13 -8.03
N PHE A 237 -25.81 -16.77 -6.81
CA PHE A 237 -27.13 -17.12 -6.25
C PHE A 237 -28.28 -16.51 -7.04
N ALA A 238 -28.20 -15.23 -7.38
CA ALA A 238 -29.25 -14.57 -8.18
C ALA A 238 -29.41 -15.22 -9.55
N LEU A 239 -28.26 -15.54 -10.20
CA LEU A 239 -28.27 -16.20 -11.50
C LEU A 239 -28.83 -17.62 -11.43
N SER A 240 -28.45 -18.39 -10.41
CA SER A 240 -29.00 -19.74 -10.16
C SER A 240 -30.50 -19.69 -9.95
N PHE A 241 -31.00 -18.74 -9.15
CA PHE A 241 -32.42 -18.56 -8.90
C PHE A 241 -33.18 -18.24 -10.19
N VAL A 242 -32.66 -17.29 -11.00
CA VAL A 242 -33.27 -16.96 -12.31
C VAL A 242 -33.24 -18.17 -13.26
N SER A 243 -32.15 -18.91 -13.30
CA SER A 243 -32.05 -20.13 -14.15
C SER A 243 -33.02 -21.23 -13.75
N ILE A 244 -33.16 -21.47 -12.44
CA ILE A 244 -34.13 -22.46 -11.92
C ILE A 244 -35.56 -22.00 -12.23
N ALA A 245 -35.88 -20.71 -11.99
CA ALA A 245 -37.20 -20.19 -12.31
C ALA A 245 -37.52 -20.31 -13.81
N TYR A 246 -36.55 -19.98 -14.68
CA TYR A 246 -36.67 -20.14 -16.12
C TYR A 246 -36.87 -21.61 -16.51
N ALA A 247 -36.13 -22.54 -15.94
CA ALA A 247 -36.28 -23.97 -16.20
C ALA A 247 -37.67 -24.48 -15.78
N VAL A 248 -38.15 -24.10 -14.58
CA VAL A 248 -39.49 -24.47 -14.08
C VAL A 248 -40.59 -23.91 -14.97
N ILE A 249 -40.51 -22.65 -15.38
CA ILE A 249 -41.48 -22.02 -16.27
C ILE A 249 -41.54 -22.74 -17.62
N ASN A 250 -40.38 -23.04 -18.23
CA ASN A 250 -40.33 -23.75 -19.50
C ASN A 250 -40.87 -25.20 -19.37
N LEU A 251 -40.60 -25.88 -18.26
CA LEU A 251 -41.15 -27.21 -17.98
C LEU A 251 -42.70 -27.16 -17.90
N LEU A 252 -43.25 -26.20 -17.15
CA LEU A 252 -44.69 -26.01 -17.00
C LEU A 252 -45.34 -25.65 -18.34
N LEU A 253 -44.76 -24.72 -19.10
CA LEU A 253 -45.22 -24.32 -20.42
C LEU A 253 -45.16 -25.51 -21.40
N GLY A 254 -44.10 -26.34 -21.35
CA GLY A 254 -43.97 -27.54 -22.17
C GLY A 254 -45.03 -28.59 -21.86
N LEU A 255 -45.39 -28.76 -20.56
CA LEU A 255 -46.47 -29.68 -20.14
C LEU A 255 -47.88 -29.22 -20.55
N ILE A 256 -48.08 -27.87 -20.58
CA ILE A 256 -49.40 -27.29 -20.89
C ILE A 256 -49.61 -27.10 -22.39
N LEU A 257 -48.58 -26.72 -23.14
CA LEU A 257 -48.67 -26.26 -24.53
C LEU A 257 -48.12 -27.27 -25.57
N TYR A 258 -47.91 -28.50 -25.27
CA TYR A 258 -47.44 -29.69 -26.03
C TYR A 258 -47.12 -29.55 -27.54
N GLN A 259 -47.11 -28.39 -28.15
CA GLN A 259 -46.73 -28.16 -29.55
C GLN A 259 -45.91 -26.93 -29.79
N ARG A 260 -44.71 -27.08 -30.43
CA ARG A 260 -43.91 -26.06 -31.12
C ARG A 260 -42.92 -25.21 -30.31
N LEU A 261 -42.18 -25.77 -29.37
CA LEU A 261 -41.10 -25.02 -28.72
C LEU A 261 -39.67 -25.47 -29.12
N ALA A 262 -39.51 -26.29 -30.17
CA ALA A 262 -38.25 -26.98 -30.42
C ALA A 262 -37.26 -26.25 -31.38
N GLU A 263 -37.62 -25.20 -32.10
CA GLU A 263 -36.72 -24.65 -33.13
C GLU A 263 -36.06 -23.26 -32.88
N PRO A 264 -36.60 -22.31 -32.12
CA PRO A 264 -35.90 -21.02 -31.92
C PRO A 264 -34.79 -21.02 -30.87
N GLY A 265 -34.58 -22.10 -30.12
CA GLY A 265 -33.72 -22.11 -28.92
C GLY A 265 -32.21 -22.25 -29.15
N ILE A 266 -31.72 -22.71 -30.32
CA ILE A 266 -30.29 -23.03 -30.52
C ILE A 266 -29.40 -21.79 -30.44
N LEU A 267 -29.78 -20.67 -31.06
CA LEU A 267 -29.01 -19.43 -30.99
C LEU A 267 -28.93 -18.89 -29.56
N THR A 268 -30.05 -18.92 -28.84
CA THR A 268 -30.12 -18.50 -27.43
C THR A 268 -29.23 -19.39 -26.54
N LEU A 269 -29.20 -20.71 -26.81
CA LEU A 269 -28.33 -21.64 -26.10
C LEU A 269 -26.87 -21.35 -26.33
N ILE A 270 -26.46 -21.09 -27.58
CA ILE A 270 -25.08 -20.74 -27.93
C ILE A 270 -24.68 -19.46 -27.21
N VAL A 271 -25.46 -18.37 -27.32
CA VAL A 271 -25.20 -17.10 -26.64
C VAL A 271 -25.11 -17.29 -25.13
N ALA A 272 -26.04 -18.04 -24.53
CA ALA A 272 -26.03 -18.35 -23.10
C ALA A 272 -24.78 -19.14 -22.70
N MET A 273 -24.34 -20.12 -23.47
CA MET A 273 -23.12 -20.89 -23.21
C MET A 273 -21.86 -20.01 -23.19
N PHE A 274 -21.68 -19.14 -24.18
CA PHE A 274 -20.54 -18.24 -24.23
C PHE A 274 -20.59 -17.18 -23.12
N PHE A 275 -21.77 -16.63 -22.81
CA PHE A 275 -21.96 -15.69 -21.72
C PHE A 275 -21.62 -16.33 -20.37
N PHE A 276 -22.20 -17.45 -20.03
CA PHE A 276 -21.94 -18.16 -18.77
C PHE A 276 -20.50 -18.67 -18.68
N GLY A 277 -19.93 -19.17 -19.79
CA GLY A 277 -18.51 -19.52 -19.85
C GLY A 277 -17.60 -18.35 -19.54
N GLY A 278 -17.87 -17.19 -20.12
CA GLY A 278 -17.11 -15.95 -19.84
C GLY A 278 -17.24 -15.51 -18.39
N VAL A 279 -18.47 -15.50 -17.83
CA VAL A 279 -18.72 -15.19 -16.42
C VAL A 279 -18.00 -16.16 -15.50
N GLN A 280 -18.04 -17.46 -15.80
CA GLN A 280 -17.35 -18.49 -15.01
C GLN A 280 -15.83 -18.31 -15.02
N LEU A 281 -15.23 -18.03 -16.18
CA LEU A 281 -13.78 -17.73 -16.29
C LEU A 281 -13.39 -16.48 -15.50
N PHE A 282 -14.22 -15.44 -15.53
CA PHE A 282 -13.99 -14.22 -14.75
C PHE A 282 -13.94 -14.52 -13.23
N PHE A 283 -14.92 -15.26 -12.70
CA PHE A 283 -14.92 -15.62 -11.29
C PHE A 283 -13.81 -16.59 -10.92
N MET A 284 -13.44 -17.51 -11.82
CA MET A 284 -12.31 -18.41 -11.61
C MET A 284 -10.97 -17.62 -11.53
N GLY A 285 -10.79 -16.61 -12.39
CA GLY A 285 -9.64 -15.70 -12.31
C GLY A 285 -9.62 -14.91 -10.99
N MET A 286 -10.78 -14.41 -10.56
CA MET A 286 -10.91 -13.71 -9.27
C MET A 286 -10.54 -14.60 -8.09
N ILE A 287 -11.02 -15.83 -8.04
CA ILE A 287 -10.65 -16.83 -7.01
C ILE A 287 -9.14 -17.08 -7.06
N GLY A 288 -8.56 -17.16 -8.27
CA GLY A 288 -7.12 -17.31 -8.46
C GLY A 288 -6.31 -16.20 -7.78
N GLU A 289 -6.75 -14.94 -7.85
CA GLU A 289 -6.11 -13.82 -7.18
C GLU A 289 -6.11 -13.95 -5.64
N TYR A 290 -7.23 -14.39 -5.05
CA TYR A 290 -7.30 -14.66 -3.61
C TYR A 290 -6.43 -15.84 -3.20
N ILE A 291 -6.39 -16.91 -4.00
CA ILE A 291 -5.50 -18.06 -3.77
C ILE A 291 -4.04 -17.60 -3.83
N LEU A 292 -3.69 -16.74 -4.79
CA LEU A 292 -2.33 -16.20 -4.91
C LEU A 292 -1.93 -15.36 -3.68
N ALA A 293 -2.86 -14.55 -3.17
CA ALA A 293 -2.64 -13.78 -1.93
C ALA A 293 -2.42 -14.71 -0.73
N ILE A 294 -3.29 -15.71 -0.55
CA ILE A 294 -3.14 -16.74 0.51
C ILE A 294 -1.83 -17.49 0.37
N TYR A 295 -1.47 -17.91 -0.84
CA TYR A 295 -0.21 -18.60 -1.12
C TYR A 295 1.00 -17.75 -0.73
N GLY A 296 0.94 -16.43 -1.00
CA GLY A 296 1.97 -15.47 -0.59
C GLY A 296 2.17 -15.42 0.93
N GLN A 297 1.08 -15.46 1.70
CA GLN A 297 1.09 -15.42 3.17
C GLN A 297 1.56 -16.75 3.79
N VAL A 298 1.11 -17.87 3.25
CA VAL A 298 1.45 -19.22 3.77
C VAL A 298 2.92 -19.53 3.61
N ARG A 299 3.59 -19.00 2.60
CA ARG A 299 5.02 -19.27 2.32
C ARG A 299 5.98 -18.76 3.41
N LYS A 300 5.57 -17.92 4.34
CA LYS A 300 6.37 -17.39 5.47
C LYS A 300 7.78 -16.92 5.06
N LYS A 301 7.94 -16.37 3.87
CA LYS A 301 9.21 -15.82 3.42
C LYS A 301 9.49 -14.50 4.13
N PRO A 302 10.78 -14.19 4.42
CA PRO A 302 11.13 -12.85 4.87
C PRO A 302 10.62 -11.79 3.86
N VAL A 303 10.20 -10.65 4.36
CA VAL A 303 9.71 -9.53 3.53
C VAL A 303 10.76 -9.10 2.52
N VAL A 304 12.02 -9.03 2.97
CA VAL A 304 13.22 -8.78 2.16
C VAL A 304 14.37 -9.67 2.60
N PHE A 305 15.39 -9.81 1.75
CA PHE A 305 16.72 -10.32 2.12
C PHE A 305 17.69 -9.14 2.09
N GLU A 306 18.28 -8.83 3.22
CA GLU A 306 19.27 -7.77 3.35
C GLU A 306 20.65 -8.28 3.00
N ARG A 307 21.45 -7.45 2.35
CA ARG A 307 22.87 -7.70 2.06
C ARG A 307 23.77 -7.09 3.13
N GLU A 308 23.38 -5.93 3.66
CA GLU A 308 24.19 -5.14 4.56
C GLU A 308 23.35 -4.21 5.43
N ARG A 309 23.83 -4.00 6.66
CA ARG A 309 23.36 -2.94 7.57
C ARG A 309 24.54 -2.07 8.01
N VAL A 310 24.35 -0.75 8.05
CA VAL A 310 25.34 0.22 8.50
C VAL A 310 24.77 1.03 9.65
N ASN A 311 25.56 1.24 10.71
CA ASN A 311 25.19 1.98 11.94
C ASN A 311 23.99 1.39 12.70
N PHE A 312 23.70 0.12 12.54
CA PHE A 312 22.83 -0.62 13.44
C PHE A 312 23.71 -1.30 14.52
N ASP A 313 23.28 -1.24 15.78
CA ASP A 313 23.87 -2.05 16.82
C ASP A 313 23.81 -3.54 16.42
N ALA A 314 24.74 -4.37 16.96
CA ALA A 314 24.83 -5.78 16.62
C ALA A 314 23.47 -6.48 16.62
N PRO A 315 23.22 -7.47 15.75
CA PRO A 315 21.89 -8.06 15.57
C PRO A 315 21.36 -8.53 16.92
N ARG A 316 20.15 -8.08 17.27
CA ARG A 316 19.38 -8.73 18.34
C ARG A 316 19.11 -10.14 17.82
N GLU A 317 19.69 -11.14 18.47
CA GLU A 317 19.41 -12.53 18.18
C GLU A 317 17.90 -12.79 18.22
N PRO A 318 17.39 -13.68 17.35
CA PRO A 318 15.96 -13.92 17.15
C PRO A 318 15.23 -14.45 18.39
#